data_c2deb1ded03e1bc17efc86eaaed6ddf7
#
_entry.id   c2deb1ded03e1bc17efc86eaaed6ddf7
#
_cell.length_a   1.000
_cell.length_b   1.000
_cell.length_c   1.000
_cell.angle_alpha   90.00
_cell.angle_beta   90.00
_cell.angle_gamma   90.00
#
_symmetry.space_group_name_H-M   'P 1'
#
loop_
_entity.id
_entity.type
_entity.pdbx_description
1 polymer ?
#
loop_
_entity_poly.entity_id
_entity_poly.type
_entity_poly.pdbx_seq_one_letter_code
_entity_poly.pdbx_strand_id
1 'polypeptide(L)'
;LILLLIKLIIIKNNNSNEQFINLRHSHFKKIYPKYNFKYEKEDNSLIRNNDEKIKRKDFNSKKCKSSIINKINTINKFKEAKDIGIPFPNSIEYNRDIDNKKTISKKLNENNINYPIVIKPTNETQGKGVYVNIKSIDELFNYIDNKLSKYNILQIQQMLEGENYRVLFLNGKIIDILNRTVPYVIGDGKSTIKELIDKRNKNRKKGTETKIITENYIKEQGYNDINVSAPNKGKRIYITKTINYHNGSNNVPFPINKVHKDTLNMFKYMMKYLDCNIGGIDYISKDLTKSFKDSKTDGIIEINSGPHYDIHIRKNNKMLIANKIVTELDNYYDTIFK
;
A
#
# COMPACT_ATOMS: atom_id res chain seq x y z
N LEU A 1 -19.44 -6.58 25.95
CA LEU A 1 -18.10 -6.47 26.57
C LEU A 1 -17.03 -6.09 25.56
N ILE A 2 -16.99 -6.75 24.39
CA ILE A 2 -16.05 -6.45 23.28
C ILE A 2 -16.21 -5.00 22.79
N LEU A 3 -17.43 -4.49 22.69
CA LEU A 3 -17.75 -3.11 22.30
C LEU A 3 -17.21 -2.04 23.27
N LEU A 4 -17.24 -2.33 24.58
CA LEU A 4 -16.72 -1.43 25.61
C LEU A 4 -15.19 -1.39 25.61
N LEU A 5 -14.55 -2.52 25.36
CA LEU A 5 -13.10 -2.68 25.32
C LEU A 5 -12.45 -1.94 24.14
N ILE A 6 -13.11 -1.90 22.98
CA ILE A 6 -12.62 -1.15 21.80
C ILE A 6 -12.76 0.37 22.01
N LYS A 7 -13.80 0.84 22.73
CA LYS A 7 -13.94 2.25 23.13
C LYS A 7 -12.81 2.73 24.06
N LEU A 8 -12.38 1.93 25.01
CA LEU A 8 -11.31 2.28 25.97
C LEU A 8 -9.92 2.36 25.32
N ILE A 9 -9.65 1.61 24.23
CA ILE A 9 -8.39 1.65 23.49
C ILE A 9 -8.22 2.95 22.70
N ILE A 10 -9.31 3.59 22.31
CA ILE A 10 -9.32 4.81 21.50
C ILE A 10 -9.08 6.07 22.36
N ILE A 11 -9.31 6.03 23.65
CA ILE A 11 -9.36 7.22 24.54
C ILE A 11 -8.03 7.48 25.30
N LYS A 12 -7.15 6.52 25.46
CA LYS A 12 -5.90 6.70 26.23
C LYS A 12 -4.67 6.40 25.41
N ASN A 13 -4.00 7.40 24.85
CA ASN A 13 -2.55 7.55 24.84
C ASN A 13 -2.04 8.56 23.80
N ASN A 14 -1.23 9.49 24.28
CA ASN A 14 -0.62 10.59 23.52
C ASN A 14 0.80 10.31 22.97
N ASN A 15 1.23 9.06 22.83
CA ASN A 15 2.56 8.71 22.29
C ASN A 15 2.48 7.90 20.99
N SER A 16 2.89 8.49 19.87
CA SER A 16 2.51 8.05 18.53
C SER A 16 3.21 6.80 17.96
N ASN A 17 4.43 6.48 18.35
CA ASN A 17 5.11 5.27 17.85
C ASN A 17 4.80 4.02 18.68
N GLU A 18 4.66 4.17 19.99
CA GLU A 18 4.20 3.09 20.87
C GLU A 18 2.75 2.70 20.62
N GLN A 19 1.90 3.65 20.22
CA GLN A 19 0.49 3.36 19.88
C GLN A 19 0.33 2.49 18.64
N PHE A 20 1.19 2.59 17.64
CA PHE A 20 1.11 1.77 16.42
C PHE A 20 1.42 0.30 16.70
N ILE A 21 2.42 0.06 17.52
CA ILE A 21 2.81 -1.27 18.01
C ILE A 21 1.73 -1.80 18.97
N ASN A 22 1.28 -0.98 19.90
CA ASN A 22 0.31 -1.35 20.94
C ASN A 22 -1.10 -1.69 20.41
N LEU A 23 -1.60 -1.04 19.35
CA LEU A 23 -2.90 -1.37 18.76
C LEU A 23 -2.91 -2.79 18.17
N ARG A 24 -1.83 -3.21 17.55
CA ARG A 24 -1.69 -4.54 16.98
C ARG A 24 -1.61 -5.63 18.05
N HIS A 25 -0.85 -5.39 19.11
CA HIS A 25 -0.60 -6.37 20.17
C HIS A 25 -1.66 -6.37 21.28
N SER A 26 -2.25 -5.21 21.58
CA SER A 26 -3.38 -5.15 22.50
C SER A 26 -4.62 -5.86 21.96
N HIS A 27 -4.80 -5.93 20.63
CA HIS A 27 -5.82 -6.78 20.01
C HIS A 27 -5.54 -8.26 20.28
N PHE A 28 -4.31 -8.71 20.02
CA PHE A 28 -3.95 -10.11 20.27
C PHE A 28 -4.08 -10.49 21.75
N LYS A 29 -3.59 -9.68 22.66
CA LYS A 29 -3.72 -9.90 24.11
C LYS A 29 -5.17 -10.01 24.59
N LYS A 30 -6.11 -9.32 23.91
CA LYS A 30 -7.53 -9.29 24.33
C LYS A 30 -8.37 -10.39 23.68
N ILE A 31 -8.00 -10.82 22.49
CA ILE A 31 -8.75 -11.82 21.73
C ILE A 31 -8.40 -13.24 22.18
N TYR A 32 -7.17 -13.45 22.70
CA TYR A 32 -6.67 -14.80 23.05
C TYR A 32 -6.32 -15.01 24.52
N PRO A 33 -7.16 -14.59 25.50
CA PRO A 33 -6.96 -15.00 26.91
C PRO A 33 -6.92 -16.52 27.04
N LYS A 34 -7.68 -17.26 26.19
CA LYS A 34 -7.73 -18.72 26.15
C LYS A 34 -6.39 -19.38 25.80
N TYR A 35 -5.49 -18.66 25.11
CA TYR A 35 -4.18 -19.19 24.72
C TYR A 35 -3.03 -18.74 25.64
N ASN A 36 -3.33 -17.90 26.64
CA ASN A 36 -2.38 -17.43 27.65
C ASN A 36 -1.09 -16.83 27.06
N PHE A 37 -1.25 -15.98 26.03
CA PHE A 37 -0.11 -15.32 25.39
C PHE A 37 0.48 -14.23 26.28
N LYS A 38 1.81 -14.22 26.39
CA LYS A 38 2.60 -13.08 26.86
C LYS A 38 3.13 -12.31 25.66
N TYR A 39 3.08 -10.99 25.74
CA TYR A 39 3.63 -10.12 24.73
C TYR A 39 5.05 -9.70 25.09
N GLU A 40 6.02 -9.94 24.22
CA GLU A 40 7.36 -9.39 24.29
C GLU A 40 7.49 -8.13 23.44
N LYS A 41 7.82 -7.02 24.09
CA LYS A 41 7.91 -5.70 23.44
C LYS A 41 9.17 -5.57 22.57
N GLU A 42 10.23 -6.24 22.93
CA GLU A 42 11.55 -6.11 22.28
C GLU A 42 11.58 -6.62 20.85
N ASP A 43 10.96 -7.76 20.57
CA ASP A 43 10.94 -8.35 19.23
C ASP A 43 9.55 -8.44 18.60
N ASN A 44 8.55 -7.81 19.22
CA ASN A 44 7.16 -7.82 18.77
C ASN A 44 6.57 -9.23 18.63
N SER A 45 6.89 -10.13 19.55
CA SER A 45 6.39 -11.49 19.54
C SER A 45 5.34 -11.73 20.61
N LEU A 46 4.50 -12.74 20.35
CA LEU A 46 3.61 -13.37 21.33
C LEU A 46 4.22 -14.70 21.73
N ILE A 47 4.36 -14.94 23.04
CA ILE A 47 4.83 -16.20 23.59
C ILE A 47 3.64 -16.99 24.10
N ARG A 48 3.53 -18.24 23.70
CA ARG A 48 2.54 -19.20 24.17
C ARG A 48 3.05 -19.98 25.39
N ASN A 49 2.16 -20.69 26.08
CA ASN A 49 2.43 -21.53 27.27
C ASN A 49 3.67 -22.45 27.18
N ASN A 50 4.14 -22.79 26.00
CA ASN A 50 5.24 -23.70 25.74
C ASN A 50 6.48 -22.99 25.16
N ASP A 51 6.67 -21.70 25.43
CA ASP A 51 7.78 -20.86 24.92
C ASP A 51 7.82 -20.71 23.38
N GLU A 52 6.78 -21.10 22.66
CA GLU A 52 6.69 -20.87 21.23
C GLU A 52 6.44 -19.39 20.93
N LYS A 53 7.43 -18.76 20.35
CA LYS A 53 7.37 -17.36 19.91
C LYS A 53 6.69 -17.25 18.54
N ILE A 54 5.60 -16.47 18.49
CA ILE A 54 4.92 -16.16 17.23
C ILE A 54 5.17 -14.70 16.88
N LYS A 55 5.94 -14.49 15.81
CA LYS A 55 6.15 -13.15 15.24
C LYS A 55 5.08 -12.88 14.21
N ARG A 56 4.72 -11.60 14.04
CA ARG A 56 3.77 -11.17 12.99
C ARG A 56 4.09 -11.74 11.60
N LYS A 57 5.37 -11.89 11.29
CA LYS A 57 5.84 -12.49 10.05
C LYS A 57 5.51 -13.99 9.94
N ASP A 58 5.17 -14.65 11.04
CA ASP A 58 4.95 -16.10 11.08
C ASP A 58 3.51 -16.50 10.70
N PHE A 59 2.65 -15.53 10.44
CA PHE A 59 1.30 -15.77 9.87
C PHE A 59 1.32 -16.29 8.43
N ASN A 60 2.41 -16.09 7.73
CA ASN A 60 2.57 -16.58 6.37
C ASN A 60 3.63 -17.67 6.32
N SER A 61 3.46 -18.62 5.41
CA SER A 61 4.43 -19.68 5.15
C SER A 61 5.79 -19.11 4.71
N LYS A 62 6.85 -19.94 4.82
CA LYS A 62 8.15 -19.61 4.26
C LYS A 62 8.08 -19.36 2.75
N LYS A 63 7.23 -20.15 2.04
CA LYS A 63 6.97 -20.00 0.61
C LYS A 63 6.39 -18.62 0.29
N CYS A 64 5.37 -18.16 1.03
CA CYS A 64 4.81 -16.83 0.85
C CYS A 64 5.88 -15.75 1.04
N LYS A 65 6.61 -15.80 2.16
CA LYS A 65 7.64 -14.80 2.49
C LYS A 65 8.73 -14.70 1.42
N SER A 66 9.28 -15.83 0.98
CA SER A 66 10.32 -15.86 -0.06
C SER A 66 9.81 -15.39 -1.43
N SER A 67 8.52 -15.64 -1.72
CA SER A 67 7.92 -15.30 -3.00
C SER A 67 7.70 -13.81 -3.20
N ILE A 68 7.50 -13.05 -2.11
CA ILE A 68 7.12 -11.63 -2.18
C ILE A 68 8.18 -10.68 -1.62
N ILE A 69 9.34 -11.20 -1.23
CA ILE A 69 10.46 -10.39 -0.72
C ILE A 69 11.06 -9.48 -1.79
N ASN A 70 11.01 -9.91 -3.05
CA ASN A 70 11.50 -9.17 -4.20
C ASN A 70 10.38 -9.02 -5.25
N LYS A 71 10.12 -7.79 -5.68
CA LYS A 71 9.04 -7.45 -6.62
C LYS A 71 9.16 -8.16 -7.96
N ILE A 72 10.39 -8.27 -8.49
CA ILE A 72 10.65 -8.94 -9.76
C ILE A 72 10.43 -10.45 -9.65
N ASN A 73 10.88 -11.07 -8.56
CA ASN A 73 10.65 -12.49 -8.31
C ASN A 73 9.16 -12.83 -8.19
N THR A 74 8.38 -11.94 -7.56
CA THR A 74 6.93 -12.11 -7.49
C THR A 74 6.31 -12.13 -8.88
N ILE A 75 6.68 -11.20 -9.75
CA ILE A 75 6.18 -11.12 -11.12
C ILE A 75 6.57 -12.38 -11.91
N ASN A 76 7.83 -12.81 -11.82
CA ASN A 76 8.34 -13.97 -12.55
C ASN A 76 7.61 -15.26 -12.16
N LYS A 77 7.33 -15.47 -10.87
CA LYS A 77 6.55 -16.62 -10.41
C LYS A 77 5.15 -16.69 -11.04
N PHE A 78 4.48 -15.53 -11.22
CA PHE A 78 3.18 -15.52 -11.88
C PHE A 78 3.26 -15.61 -13.41
N LYS A 79 4.38 -15.20 -14.03
CA LYS A 79 4.62 -15.45 -15.45
C LYS A 79 4.78 -16.97 -15.75
N GLU A 80 5.32 -17.70 -14.80
CA GLU A 80 5.43 -19.18 -14.88
C GLU A 80 4.07 -19.85 -14.68
N ALA A 81 3.16 -19.23 -13.89
CA ALA A 81 1.81 -19.69 -13.68
C ALA A 81 0.87 -19.21 -14.81
N LYS A 82 0.87 -19.91 -15.95
CA LYS A 82 0.19 -19.51 -17.19
C LYS A 82 -1.35 -19.43 -17.12
N ASP A 83 -1.97 -19.85 -16.01
CA ASP A 83 -3.39 -20.26 -16.03
C ASP A 83 -4.43 -19.11 -15.97
N ILE A 84 -4.10 -17.89 -15.53
CA ILE A 84 -5.12 -16.84 -15.33
C ILE A 84 -4.81 -15.52 -16.04
N GLY A 85 -3.59 -15.34 -16.55
CA GLY A 85 -3.21 -14.07 -17.19
C GLY A 85 -3.21 -12.90 -16.20
N ILE A 86 -2.61 -13.09 -15.01
CA ILE A 86 -2.56 -12.05 -13.98
C ILE A 86 -1.88 -10.79 -14.52
N PRO A 87 -2.53 -9.63 -14.47
CA PRO A 87 -2.02 -8.42 -15.06
C PRO A 87 -0.93 -7.81 -14.17
N PHE A 88 0.32 -7.95 -14.58
CA PHE A 88 1.44 -7.17 -14.06
C PHE A 88 1.89 -6.17 -15.12
N PRO A 89 2.33 -4.96 -14.73
CA PRO A 89 2.92 -4.06 -15.69
C PRO A 89 4.20 -4.68 -16.28
N ASN A 90 4.39 -4.55 -17.60
CA ASN A 90 5.64 -4.91 -18.21
C ASN A 90 6.79 -4.22 -17.50
N SER A 91 7.84 -4.94 -17.19
CA SER A 91 8.94 -4.42 -16.41
C SER A 91 10.28 -5.03 -16.81
N ILE A 92 11.32 -4.25 -16.66
CA ILE A 92 12.72 -4.63 -16.86
C ILE A 92 13.53 -4.27 -15.63
N GLU A 93 14.66 -4.94 -15.47
CA GLU A 93 15.67 -4.60 -14.49
C GLU A 93 16.73 -3.69 -15.13
N TYR A 94 17.09 -2.65 -14.39
CA TYR A 94 18.28 -1.83 -14.63
C TYR A 94 19.37 -2.25 -13.65
N ASN A 95 20.56 -2.52 -14.15
CA ASN A 95 21.76 -2.78 -13.38
C ASN A 95 22.82 -1.72 -13.74
N ARG A 96 23.26 -0.95 -12.74
CA ARG A 96 24.17 0.18 -12.92
C ARG A 96 25.51 -0.23 -13.54
N ASP A 97 25.98 -1.45 -13.26
CA ASP A 97 27.29 -1.92 -13.67
C ASP A 97 27.35 -2.28 -15.17
N ILE A 98 26.18 -2.56 -15.79
CA ILE A 98 26.12 -3.07 -17.17
C ILE A 98 25.19 -2.28 -18.09
N ASP A 99 24.26 -1.47 -17.54
CA ASP A 99 23.25 -0.79 -18.33
C ASP A 99 23.59 0.68 -18.58
N ASN A 100 23.29 1.13 -19.79
CA ASN A 100 23.38 2.51 -20.24
C ASN A 100 22.12 2.91 -21.03
N LYS A 101 22.03 4.14 -21.52
CA LYS A 101 20.86 4.64 -22.25
C LYS A 101 20.51 3.75 -23.46
N LYS A 102 21.52 3.27 -24.21
CA LYS A 102 21.31 2.43 -25.39
C LYS A 102 20.73 1.06 -25.01
N THR A 103 21.32 0.40 -24.01
CA THR A 103 20.85 -0.92 -23.55
C THR A 103 19.44 -0.84 -22.95
N ILE A 104 19.15 0.20 -22.19
CA ILE A 104 17.81 0.40 -21.61
C ILE A 104 16.78 0.73 -22.70
N SER A 105 17.09 1.60 -23.66
CA SER A 105 16.18 1.86 -24.79
C SER A 105 15.83 0.58 -25.54
N LYS A 106 16.81 -0.30 -25.77
CA LYS A 106 16.59 -1.60 -26.39
C LYS A 106 15.71 -2.49 -25.55
N LYS A 107 16.01 -2.63 -24.24
CA LYS A 107 15.20 -3.43 -23.28
C LYS A 107 13.75 -2.92 -23.21
N LEU A 108 13.50 -1.61 -23.19
CA LEU A 108 12.16 -1.02 -23.19
C LEU A 108 11.35 -1.45 -24.42
N ASN A 109 11.95 -1.34 -25.63
CA ASN A 109 11.29 -1.74 -26.86
C ASN A 109 11.00 -3.24 -26.92
N GLU A 110 11.96 -4.09 -26.57
CA GLU A 110 11.82 -5.55 -26.55
C GLU A 110 10.73 -6.04 -25.58
N ASN A 111 10.47 -5.28 -24.49
CA ASN A 111 9.46 -5.61 -23.50
C ASN A 111 8.16 -4.80 -23.65
N ASN A 112 7.96 -4.09 -24.75
CA ASN A 112 6.78 -3.26 -25.03
C ASN A 112 6.46 -2.27 -23.88
N ILE A 113 7.51 -1.61 -23.36
CA ILE A 113 7.38 -0.59 -22.31
C ILE A 113 7.48 0.78 -22.97
N ASN A 114 6.36 1.51 -22.96
CA ASN A 114 6.26 2.84 -23.56
C ASN A 114 6.22 3.93 -22.49
N TYR A 115 6.72 5.11 -22.83
CA TYR A 115 6.55 6.28 -21.95
C TYR A 115 5.08 6.70 -21.85
N PRO A 116 4.64 7.21 -20.69
CA PRO A 116 5.42 7.42 -19.46
C PRO A 116 5.68 6.12 -18.69
N ILE A 117 6.80 6.08 -17.98
CA ILE A 117 7.26 4.93 -17.21
C ILE A 117 7.43 5.26 -15.72
N VAL A 118 7.65 4.21 -14.92
CA VAL A 118 7.94 4.28 -13.48
C VAL A 118 9.30 3.64 -13.23
N ILE A 119 10.12 4.26 -12.36
CA ILE A 119 11.34 3.67 -11.83
C ILE A 119 11.28 3.56 -10.31
N LYS A 120 11.80 2.47 -9.77
CA LYS A 120 11.81 2.22 -8.32
C LYS A 120 12.91 1.23 -7.91
N PRO A 121 13.46 1.32 -6.69
CA PRO A 121 14.32 0.29 -6.13
C PRO A 121 13.54 -1.02 -5.93
N THR A 122 14.22 -2.14 -6.12
CA THR A 122 13.61 -3.48 -5.98
C THR A 122 13.28 -3.86 -4.54
N ASN A 123 14.06 -3.35 -3.57
CA ASN A 123 14.01 -3.79 -2.16
C ASN A 123 13.49 -2.71 -1.19
N GLU A 124 13.12 -1.52 -1.68
CA GLU A 124 12.59 -0.45 -0.84
C GLU A 124 11.09 -0.58 -0.58
N THR A 125 10.66 -0.01 0.54
CA THR A 125 9.28 -0.01 1.00
C THR A 125 8.74 1.41 1.17
N GLN A 126 7.43 1.55 1.35
CA GLN A 126 6.75 2.83 1.62
C GLN A 126 6.91 3.89 0.50
N GLY A 127 7.13 3.46 -0.73
CA GLY A 127 7.28 4.37 -1.87
C GLY A 127 8.61 5.13 -1.90
N LYS A 128 9.60 4.74 -1.12
CA LYS A 128 10.93 5.37 -1.14
C LYS A 128 11.61 5.11 -2.48
N GLY A 129 12.10 6.19 -3.11
CA GLY A 129 12.79 6.13 -4.39
C GLY A 129 11.89 5.77 -5.58
N VAL A 130 10.57 5.89 -5.44
CA VAL A 130 9.63 5.68 -6.56
C VAL A 130 9.41 6.99 -7.29
N TYR A 131 9.73 7.00 -8.59
CA TYR A 131 9.46 8.11 -9.49
C TYR A 131 8.55 7.65 -10.61
N VAL A 132 7.50 8.42 -10.88
CA VAL A 132 6.42 8.12 -11.81
C VAL A 132 6.31 9.18 -12.88
N ASN A 133 5.64 8.84 -13.99
CA ASN A 133 5.39 9.76 -15.11
C ASN A 133 6.67 10.28 -15.77
N ILE A 134 7.69 9.42 -15.90
CA ILE A 134 8.93 9.70 -16.60
C ILE A 134 8.66 9.60 -18.09
N LYS A 135 9.01 10.63 -18.87
CA LYS A 135 8.56 10.81 -20.25
C LYS A 135 9.66 10.58 -21.30
N SER A 136 10.92 10.44 -20.88
CA SER A 136 12.05 10.24 -21.80
C SER A 136 13.19 9.46 -21.16
N ILE A 137 14.09 8.95 -21.99
CA ILE A 137 15.31 8.27 -21.54
C ILE A 137 16.24 9.23 -20.79
N ASP A 138 16.29 10.49 -21.19
CA ASP A 138 17.13 11.50 -20.54
C ASP A 138 16.59 11.84 -19.13
N GLU A 139 15.28 11.99 -19.00
CA GLU A 139 14.63 12.18 -17.69
C GLU A 139 14.86 10.95 -16.79
N LEU A 140 14.76 9.73 -17.33
CA LEU A 140 15.03 8.51 -16.60
C LEU A 140 16.43 8.49 -16.02
N PHE A 141 17.45 8.75 -16.86
CA PHE A 141 18.84 8.74 -16.41
C PHE A 141 19.17 9.90 -15.47
N ASN A 142 18.51 11.04 -15.61
CA ASN A 142 18.62 12.12 -14.63
C ASN A 142 18.13 11.68 -13.22
N TYR A 143 17.02 10.90 -13.12
CA TYR A 143 16.61 10.33 -11.84
C TYR A 143 17.60 9.26 -11.34
N ILE A 144 18.11 8.39 -12.22
CA ILE A 144 19.06 7.34 -11.86
C ILE A 144 20.32 7.96 -11.25
N ASP A 145 20.87 8.99 -11.88
CA ASP A 145 22.15 9.56 -11.49
C ASP A 145 22.04 10.49 -10.26
N ASN A 146 20.98 11.30 -10.20
CA ASN A 146 20.88 12.34 -9.19
C ASN A 146 20.03 11.95 -7.96
N LYS A 147 19.12 10.98 -8.08
CA LYS A 147 18.19 10.61 -6.99
C LYS A 147 18.29 9.16 -6.57
N LEU A 148 18.75 8.29 -7.44
CA LEU A 148 18.81 6.84 -7.22
C LEU A 148 20.25 6.31 -7.29
N SER A 149 21.26 7.17 -7.23
CA SER A 149 22.68 6.84 -7.37
C SER A 149 23.18 5.78 -6.38
N LYS A 150 22.56 5.69 -5.22
CA LYS A 150 22.91 4.70 -4.18
C LYS A 150 22.41 3.27 -4.46
N TYR A 151 21.59 3.08 -5.49
CA TYR A 151 21.02 1.77 -5.83
C TYR A 151 21.68 1.21 -7.09
N ASN A 152 22.20 -0.01 -7.00
CA ASN A 152 22.75 -0.71 -8.16
C ASN A 152 21.65 -1.33 -9.03
N ILE A 153 20.61 -1.86 -8.40
CA ILE A 153 19.50 -2.54 -9.08
C ILE A 153 18.20 -1.76 -8.91
N LEU A 154 17.58 -1.42 -10.03
CA LEU A 154 16.30 -0.72 -10.10
C LEU A 154 15.33 -1.49 -10.99
N GLN A 155 14.03 -1.34 -10.71
CA GLN A 155 12.97 -1.81 -11.61
C GLN A 155 12.42 -0.64 -12.41
N ILE A 156 12.39 -0.78 -13.72
CA ILE A 156 11.70 0.12 -14.65
C ILE A 156 10.46 -0.60 -15.15
N GLN A 157 9.31 0.04 -15.09
CA GLN A 157 8.05 -0.59 -15.48
C GLN A 157 7.13 0.35 -16.25
N GLN A 158 6.25 -0.25 -17.03
CA GLN A 158 5.14 0.45 -17.68
C GLN A 158 4.30 1.17 -16.61
N MET A 159 4.01 2.46 -16.83
CA MET A 159 3.07 3.18 -15.99
C MET A 159 1.66 2.68 -16.25
N LEU A 160 0.96 2.27 -15.18
CA LEU A 160 -0.45 1.92 -15.26
C LEU A 160 -1.32 3.15 -15.05
N GLU A 161 -2.50 3.14 -15.65
CA GLU A 161 -3.48 4.22 -15.53
C GLU A 161 -4.69 3.76 -14.74
N GLY A 162 -5.11 4.59 -13.80
CA GLY A 162 -6.31 4.33 -12.99
C GLY A 162 -6.15 4.73 -11.53
N GLU A 163 -7.15 4.35 -10.77
CA GLU A 163 -7.17 4.54 -9.32
C GLU A 163 -6.35 3.45 -8.64
N ASN A 164 -5.75 3.79 -7.50
CA ASN A 164 -4.96 2.86 -6.72
C ASN A 164 -5.82 2.20 -5.64
N TYR A 165 -5.86 0.88 -5.65
CA TYR A 165 -6.62 0.11 -4.68
C TYR A 165 -5.70 -0.70 -3.76
N ARG A 166 -6.01 -0.70 -2.47
CA ARG A 166 -5.40 -1.58 -1.46
C ARG A 166 -6.40 -2.63 -1.04
N VAL A 167 -6.15 -3.87 -1.38
CA VAL A 167 -6.96 -5.02 -0.99
C VAL A 167 -6.36 -5.65 0.26
N LEU A 168 -7.15 -5.82 1.32
CA LEU A 168 -6.78 -6.57 2.51
C LEU A 168 -7.30 -8.00 2.40
N PHE A 169 -6.38 -8.96 2.46
CA PHE A 169 -6.67 -10.38 2.43
C PHE A 169 -6.27 -11.05 3.75
N LEU A 170 -7.16 -11.81 4.34
CA LEU A 170 -6.93 -12.61 5.55
C LEU A 170 -7.63 -13.95 5.43
N ASN A 171 -6.94 -15.04 5.72
CA ASN A 171 -7.50 -16.38 5.84
C ASN A 171 -8.46 -16.76 4.70
N GLY A 172 -8.00 -16.66 3.47
CA GLY A 172 -8.80 -17.00 2.27
C GLY A 172 -9.85 -15.95 1.86
N LYS A 173 -10.03 -14.86 2.61
CA LYS A 173 -11.08 -13.87 2.39
C LYS A 173 -10.55 -12.49 2.09
N ILE A 174 -11.24 -11.75 1.23
CA ILE A 174 -11.04 -10.31 1.04
C ILE A 174 -11.86 -9.60 2.11
N ILE A 175 -11.17 -8.88 3.01
CA ILE A 175 -11.77 -8.25 4.18
C ILE A 175 -12.24 -6.84 3.87
N ASP A 176 -11.44 -6.08 3.13
CA ASP A 176 -11.71 -4.69 2.78
C ASP A 176 -10.91 -4.26 1.56
N ILE A 177 -11.46 -3.32 0.81
CA ILE A 177 -10.81 -2.68 -0.33
C ILE A 177 -10.85 -1.16 -0.12
N LEU A 178 -9.69 -0.52 -0.26
CA LEU A 178 -9.53 0.92 -0.18
C LEU A 178 -9.14 1.48 -1.54
N ASN A 179 -9.87 2.47 -2.02
CA ASN A 179 -9.36 3.39 -3.02
C ASN A 179 -8.42 4.37 -2.31
N ARG A 180 -7.16 4.41 -2.74
CA ARG A 180 -6.14 5.29 -2.19
C ARG A 180 -5.82 6.40 -3.19
N THR A 181 -5.93 7.62 -2.74
CA THR A 181 -5.58 8.79 -3.56
C THR A 181 -4.46 9.59 -2.94
N VAL A 182 -3.71 10.30 -3.78
CA VAL A 182 -2.75 11.28 -3.29
C VAL A 182 -3.44 12.30 -2.38
N PRO A 183 -2.74 12.87 -1.39
CA PRO A 183 -3.32 13.90 -0.53
C PRO A 183 -3.70 15.13 -1.33
N TYR A 184 -4.88 15.64 -1.07
CA TYR A 184 -5.37 16.89 -1.64
C TYR A 184 -6.15 17.71 -0.61
N VAL A 185 -6.27 18.99 -0.86
CA VAL A 185 -7.21 19.89 -0.20
C VAL A 185 -8.25 20.40 -1.19
N ILE A 186 -9.39 20.85 -0.68
CA ILE A 186 -10.46 21.44 -1.50
C ILE A 186 -10.55 22.91 -1.14
N GLY A 187 -10.41 23.77 -2.13
CA GLY A 187 -10.57 25.22 -1.98
C GLY A 187 -11.96 25.56 -1.43
N ASP A 188 -12.00 26.54 -0.54
CA ASP A 188 -13.24 27.12 -0.01
C ASP A 188 -13.49 28.54 -0.52
N GLY A 189 -12.58 29.08 -1.35
CA GLY A 189 -12.62 30.42 -1.91
C GLY A 189 -12.15 31.51 -0.95
N LYS A 190 -11.63 31.14 0.23
CA LYS A 190 -11.21 32.09 1.28
C LYS A 190 -9.88 31.73 1.92
N SER A 191 -9.72 30.47 2.34
CA SER A 191 -8.52 29.98 3.04
C SER A 191 -7.38 29.74 2.06
N THR A 192 -6.17 30.05 2.48
CA THR A 192 -4.95 29.72 1.75
C THR A 192 -4.75 28.21 1.67
N ILE A 193 -3.93 27.74 0.74
CA ILE A 193 -3.57 26.32 0.63
C ILE A 193 -2.97 25.81 1.95
N LYS A 194 -2.11 26.62 2.59
CA LYS A 194 -1.49 26.30 3.87
C LYS A 194 -2.53 26.10 4.97
N GLU A 195 -3.47 27.03 5.10
CA GLU A 195 -4.56 26.93 6.08
C GLU A 195 -5.45 25.71 5.85
N LEU A 196 -5.76 25.39 4.59
CA LEU A 196 -6.51 24.18 4.23
C LEU A 196 -5.77 22.90 4.61
N ILE A 197 -4.44 22.86 4.42
CA ILE A 197 -3.59 21.74 4.85
C ILE A 197 -3.58 21.65 6.38
N ASP A 198 -3.40 22.74 7.09
CA ASP A 198 -3.39 22.75 8.56
C ASP A 198 -4.74 22.31 9.14
N LYS A 199 -5.85 22.81 8.59
CA LYS A 199 -7.21 22.40 8.95
C LYS A 199 -7.42 20.90 8.71
N ARG A 200 -6.92 20.36 7.59
CA ARG A 200 -6.96 18.93 7.28
C ARG A 200 -6.14 18.14 8.32
N ASN A 201 -4.96 18.61 8.67
CA ASN A 201 -4.02 17.93 9.57
C ASN A 201 -4.51 17.87 11.02
N LYS A 202 -5.26 18.87 11.50
CA LYS A 202 -5.91 18.86 12.83
C LYS A 202 -6.78 17.61 13.06
N ASN A 203 -7.36 17.07 12.01
CA ASN A 203 -8.23 15.90 12.06
C ASN A 203 -7.52 14.58 11.73
N ARG A 204 -6.20 14.60 11.50
CA ARG A 204 -5.42 13.40 11.17
C ARG A 204 -4.70 12.85 12.37
N LYS A 205 -4.41 11.54 12.31
CA LYS A 205 -3.58 10.88 13.31
C LYS A 205 -2.13 11.40 13.21
N LYS A 206 -1.50 11.66 14.35
CA LYS A 206 -0.08 12.02 14.41
C LYS A 206 0.78 11.03 13.62
N GLY A 207 1.67 11.54 12.78
CA GLY A 207 2.50 10.72 11.87
C GLY A 207 1.83 10.33 10.55
N THR A 208 0.62 10.85 10.27
CA THR A 208 -0.08 10.66 8.99
C THR A 208 -0.53 11.99 8.39
N GLU A 209 0.08 13.07 8.81
CA GLU A 209 -0.20 14.43 8.34
C GLU A 209 0.09 14.55 6.85
N THR A 210 -0.67 15.40 6.18
CA THR A 210 -0.39 15.83 4.82
C THR A 210 0.87 16.66 4.84
N LYS A 211 1.91 16.19 4.17
CA LYS A 211 3.21 16.85 4.07
C LYS A 211 3.42 17.36 2.66
N ILE A 212 3.88 18.60 2.57
CA ILE A 212 4.36 19.16 1.32
C ILE A 212 5.76 18.61 1.09
N ILE A 213 5.91 17.72 0.11
CA ILE A 213 7.20 17.11 -0.21
C ILE A 213 7.98 18.01 -1.18
N THR A 214 7.26 18.62 -2.14
CA THR A 214 7.82 19.59 -3.08
C THR A 214 6.77 20.63 -3.42
N GLU A 215 7.10 21.91 -3.23
CA GLU A 215 6.21 23.02 -3.62
C GLU A 215 6.03 23.12 -5.12
N ASN A 216 7.04 22.66 -5.91
CA ASN A 216 6.96 22.69 -7.37
C ASN A 216 5.72 22.00 -7.92
N TYR A 217 5.22 20.92 -7.27
CA TYR A 217 4.01 20.26 -7.73
C TYR A 217 2.74 21.11 -7.53
N ILE A 218 2.73 21.97 -6.52
CA ILE A 218 1.65 22.95 -6.30
C ILE A 218 1.78 24.10 -7.31
N LYS A 219 3.01 24.52 -7.63
CA LYS A 219 3.29 25.52 -8.69
C LYS A 219 2.83 25.04 -10.07
N GLU A 220 3.06 23.76 -10.40
CA GLU A 220 2.57 23.14 -11.65
C GLU A 220 1.03 23.21 -11.77
N GLN A 221 0.30 23.35 -10.66
CA GLN A 221 -1.16 23.53 -10.63
C GLN A 221 -1.60 25.01 -10.66
N GLY A 222 -0.66 25.94 -10.84
CA GLY A 222 -0.92 27.38 -10.97
C GLY A 222 -0.91 28.15 -9.65
N TYR A 223 -0.33 27.61 -8.57
CA TYR A 223 -0.25 28.25 -7.26
C TYR A 223 1.19 28.47 -6.84
N ASN A 224 1.66 29.71 -6.97
CA ASN A 224 3.07 30.08 -6.74
C ASN A 224 3.45 30.12 -5.25
N ASP A 225 2.53 30.53 -4.38
CA ASP A 225 2.75 30.61 -2.94
C ASP A 225 1.54 30.05 -2.18
N ILE A 226 1.80 29.05 -1.37
CA ILE A 226 0.78 28.35 -0.57
C ILE A 226 0.25 29.17 0.60
N ASN A 227 1.02 30.19 1.05
CA ASN A 227 0.67 31.02 2.19
C ASN A 227 -0.30 32.16 1.82
N VAL A 228 -0.37 32.50 0.52
CA VAL A 228 -1.26 33.56 0.02
C VAL A 228 -2.29 33.09 -0.99
N SER A 229 -2.03 31.97 -1.67
CA SER A 229 -2.93 31.43 -2.70
C SER A 229 -4.17 30.81 -2.07
N ALA A 230 -5.35 31.42 -2.31
CA ALA A 230 -6.65 30.90 -1.91
C ALA A 230 -7.37 30.28 -3.11
N PRO A 231 -7.45 28.94 -3.19
CA PRO A 231 -8.09 28.26 -4.31
C PRO A 231 -9.61 28.49 -4.33
N ASN A 232 -10.18 28.61 -5.52
CA ASN A 232 -11.62 28.74 -5.71
C ASN A 232 -12.39 27.59 -5.04
N LYS A 233 -13.60 27.88 -4.57
CA LYS A 233 -14.48 26.92 -3.92
C LYS A 233 -14.71 25.68 -4.80
N GLY A 234 -14.50 24.50 -4.21
CA GLY A 234 -14.62 23.22 -4.89
C GLY A 234 -13.39 22.78 -5.69
N LYS A 235 -12.40 23.67 -5.93
CA LYS A 235 -11.16 23.32 -6.63
C LYS A 235 -10.33 22.35 -5.78
N ARG A 236 -9.93 21.23 -6.37
CA ARG A 236 -9.04 20.25 -5.74
C ARG A 236 -7.60 20.60 -6.03
N ILE A 237 -6.77 20.69 -4.98
CA ILE A 237 -5.33 20.94 -5.06
C ILE A 237 -4.60 19.74 -4.51
N TYR A 238 -3.84 19.07 -5.35
CA TYR A 238 -3.04 17.91 -4.96
C TYR A 238 -1.73 18.36 -4.32
N ILE A 239 -1.35 17.72 -3.21
CA ILE A 239 -0.20 18.16 -2.37
C ILE A 239 1.08 17.40 -2.74
N THR A 240 0.96 16.16 -3.23
CA THR A 240 2.09 15.32 -3.66
C THR A 240 1.69 14.43 -4.81
N LYS A 241 2.68 13.96 -5.59
CA LYS A 241 2.49 13.01 -6.70
C LYS A 241 2.40 11.54 -6.23
N THR A 242 2.77 11.25 -4.99
CA THR A 242 2.86 9.88 -4.48
C THR A 242 1.78 9.53 -3.47
N ILE A 243 1.28 8.30 -3.55
CA ILE A 243 0.30 7.77 -2.60
C ILE A 243 1.07 7.13 -1.45
N ASN A 244 1.07 7.78 -0.29
CA ASN A 244 1.66 7.26 0.93
C ASN A 244 0.81 7.66 2.14
N TYR A 245 0.41 6.69 2.95
CA TYR A 245 -0.38 6.92 4.15
C TYR A 245 0.30 7.88 5.14
N HIS A 246 1.63 7.74 5.32
CA HIS A 246 2.42 8.59 6.20
C HIS A 246 2.63 10.01 5.65
N ASN A 247 2.31 10.25 4.39
CA ASN A 247 2.34 11.58 3.75
C ASN A 247 0.94 12.15 3.52
N GLY A 248 -0.06 11.56 4.18
CA GLY A 248 -1.41 12.09 4.20
C GLY A 248 -2.34 11.59 3.11
N SER A 249 -2.04 10.48 2.40
CA SER A 249 -2.97 9.92 1.40
C SER A 249 -4.39 9.70 1.97
N ASN A 250 -5.37 9.79 1.11
CA ASN A 250 -6.73 9.42 1.46
C ASN A 250 -6.94 7.93 1.22
N ASN A 251 -7.76 7.32 2.08
CA ASN A 251 -8.17 5.93 1.99
C ASN A 251 -9.70 5.88 2.05
N VAL A 252 -10.33 5.69 0.91
CA VAL A 252 -11.81 5.65 0.79
C VAL A 252 -12.23 4.19 0.60
N PRO A 253 -13.22 3.69 1.36
CA PRO A 253 -13.72 2.33 1.16
C PRO A 253 -14.30 2.14 -0.24
N PHE A 254 -13.96 1.01 -0.86
CA PHE A 254 -14.63 0.56 -2.07
C PHE A 254 -15.47 -0.70 -1.73
N PRO A 255 -16.78 -0.72 -2.06
CA PRO A 255 -17.64 -1.85 -1.72
C PRO A 255 -17.21 -3.13 -2.45
N ILE A 256 -16.91 -4.19 -1.69
CA ILE A 256 -16.43 -5.47 -2.25
C ILE A 256 -17.46 -6.06 -3.22
N ASN A 257 -18.76 -5.93 -2.92
CA ASN A 257 -19.86 -6.44 -3.76
C ASN A 257 -20.00 -5.73 -5.11
N LYS A 258 -19.32 -4.59 -5.33
CA LYS A 258 -19.26 -3.90 -6.62
C LYS A 258 -18.05 -4.32 -7.45
N VAL A 259 -17.09 -5.05 -6.87
CA VAL A 259 -15.92 -5.51 -7.61
C VAL A 259 -16.31 -6.68 -8.51
N HIS A 260 -15.83 -6.66 -9.75
CA HIS A 260 -16.11 -7.75 -10.70
C HIS A 260 -15.61 -9.10 -10.17
N LYS A 261 -16.39 -10.15 -10.40
CA LYS A 261 -16.12 -11.50 -9.89
C LYS A 261 -14.75 -12.03 -10.32
N ASP A 262 -14.35 -11.79 -11.56
CA ASP A 262 -13.04 -12.23 -12.07
C ASP A 262 -11.90 -11.60 -11.28
N THR A 263 -11.99 -10.30 -11.00
CA THR A 263 -10.98 -9.56 -10.24
C THR A 263 -10.90 -10.06 -8.79
N LEU A 264 -12.03 -10.34 -8.14
CA LEU A 264 -12.04 -10.95 -6.80
C LEU A 264 -11.42 -12.36 -6.80
N ASN A 265 -11.73 -13.16 -7.81
CA ASN A 265 -11.17 -14.52 -7.96
C ASN A 265 -9.66 -14.46 -8.24
N MET A 266 -9.19 -13.53 -9.06
CA MET A 266 -7.78 -13.29 -9.29
C MET A 266 -7.03 -12.99 -7.99
N PHE A 267 -7.54 -12.05 -7.17
CA PHE A 267 -6.91 -11.74 -5.87
C PHE A 267 -6.82 -12.97 -4.95
N LYS A 268 -7.89 -13.76 -4.86
CA LYS A 268 -7.90 -14.98 -4.05
C LYS A 268 -6.93 -16.04 -4.58
N TYR A 269 -6.91 -16.22 -5.90
CA TYR A 269 -6.00 -17.16 -6.56
C TYR A 269 -4.54 -16.80 -6.28
N MET A 270 -4.18 -15.52 -6.43
CA MET A 270 -2.82 -15.03 -6.19
C MET A 270 -2.34 -15.36 -4.77
N MET A 271 -3.17 -15.08 -3.77
CA MET A 271 -2.82 -15.34 -2.38
C MET A 271 -2.69 -16.84 -2.09
N LYS A 272 -3.57 -17.65 -2.67
CA LYS A 272 -3.49 -19.12 -2.57
C LYS A 272 -2.24 -19.68 -3.27
N TYR A 273 -1.94 -19.21 -4.48
CA TYR A 273 -0.76 -19.65 -5.26
C TYR A 273 0.55 -19.36 -4.52
N LEU A 274 0.65 -18.20 -3.89
CA LEU A 274 1.79 -17.80 -3.07
C LEU A 274 1.81 -18.46 -1.69
N ASP A 275 0.77 -19.20 -1.32
CA ASP A 275 0.59 -19.76 0.03
C ASP A 275 0.60 -18.67 1.11
N CYS A 276 -0.09 -17.56 0.83
CA CYS A 276 -0.19 -16.41 1.70
C CYS A 276 -1.55 -16.36 2.40
N ASN A 277 -1.56 -16.50 3.72
CA ASN A 277 -2.77 -16.42 4.52
C ASN A 277 -3.14 -14.97 4.85
N ILE A 278 -2.13 -14.09 4.88
CA ILE A 278 -2.30 -12.67 5.18
C ILE A 278 -1.57 -11.86 4.13
N GLY A 279 -2.25 -10.86 3.56
CA GLY A 279 -1.61 -9.99 2.59
C GLY A 279 -2.36 -8.71 2.28
N GLY A 280 -1.61 -7.77 1.72
CA GLY A 280 -2.13 -6.55 1.11
C GLY A 280 -1.73 -6.51 -0.35
N ILE A 281 -2.69 -6.43 -1.25
CA ILE A 281 -2.45 -6.32 -2.69
C ILE A 281 -2.62 -4.85 -3.08
N ASP A 282 -1.62 -4.27 -3.75
CA ASP A 282 -1.71 -2.97 -4.37
C ASP A 282 -2.03 -3.16 -5.86
N TYR A 283 -3.16 -2.65 -6.27
CA TYR A 283 -3.75 -2.81 -7.59
C TYR A 283 -4.14 -1.48 -8.20
N ILE A 284 -3.86 -1.29 -9.49
CA ILE A 284 -4.34 -0.15 -10.28
C ILE A 284 -5.43 -0.63 -11.23
N SER A 285 -6.54 0.12 -11.28
CA SER A 285 -7.63 -0.10 -12.23
C SER A 285 -8.38 1.20 -12.49
N LYS A 286 -8.87 1.38 -13.71
CA LYS A 286 -9.78 2.48 -14.04
C LYS A 286 -11.18 2.22 -13.50
N ASP A 287 -11.59 0.95 -13.41
CA ASP A 287 -12.94 0.57 -12.98
C ASP A 287 -12.99 -0.87 -12.44
N LEU A 288 -13.00 -1.01 -11.11
CA LEU A 288 -13.11 -2.34 -10.47
C LEU A 288 -14.44 -3.07 -10.72
N THR A 289 -15.45 -2.41 -11.28
CA THR A 289 -16.73 -3.05 -11.59
C THR A 289 -16.67 -3.86 -12.90
N LYS A 290 -15.60 -3.71 -13.67
CA LYS A 290 -15.31 -4.45 -14.90
C LYS A 290 -14.30 -5.57 -14.68
N SER A 291 -14.30 -6.57 -15.54
CA SER A 291 -13.31 -7.63 -15.52
C SER A 291 -11.92 -7.07 -15.82
N PHE A 292 -10.91 -7.50 -15.06
CA PHE A 292 -9.53 -7.15 -15.37
C PHE A 292 -9.09 -7.69 -16.74
N LYS A 293 -9.75 -8.73 -17.25
CA LYS A 293 -9.47 -9.33 -18.57
C LYS A 293 -9.81 -8.40 -19.72
N ASP A 294 -10.75 -7.47 -19.49
CA ASP A 294 -11.20 -6.48 -20.48
C ASP A 294 -10.32 -5.22 -20.47
N SER A 295 -9.37 -5.13 -19.53
CA SER A 295 -8.50 -3.97 -19.33
C SER A 295 -7.08 -4.25 -19.80
N LYS A 296 -6.50 -3.27 -20.51
CA LYS A 296 -5.07 -3.27 -20.88
C LYS A 296 -4.20 -2.47 -19.90
N THR A 297 -4.82 -1.77 -18.95
CA THR A 297 -4.14 -0.82 -18.05
C THR A 297 -4.26 -1.20 -16.59
N ASP A 298 -5.06 -2.21 -16.26
CA ASP A 298 -5.14 -2.76 -14.92
C ASP A 298 -3.89 -3.54 -14.56
N GLY A 299 -3.48 -3.50 -13.29
CA GLY A 299 -2.34 -4.31 -12.90
C GLY A 299 -2.00 -4.31 -11.42
N ILE A 300 -1.35 -5.40 -11.02
CA ILE A 300 -0.79 -5.58 -9.69
C ILE A 300 0.54 -4.83 -9.60
N ILE A 301 0.66 -3.92 -8.64
CA ILE A 301 1.90 -3.17 -8.39
C ILE A 301 2.79 -3.89 -7.38
N GLU A 302 2.16 -4.41 -6.31
CA GLU A 302 2.88 -4.98 -5.16
C GLU A 302 1.96 -5.90 -4.35
N ILE A 303 2.58 -6.92 -3.74
CA ILE A 303 1.95 -7.76 -2.72
C ILE A 303 2.78 -7.65 -1.44
N ASN A 304 2.13 -7.37 -0.32
CA ASN A 304 2.75 -7.20 0.99
C ASN A 304 2.33 -8.34 1.93
N SER A 305 3.29 -9.11 2.48
CA SER A 305 3.03 -10.20 3.45
C SER A 305 2.66 -9.74 4.86
N GLY A 306 2.83 -8.47 5.14
CA GLY A 306 2.55 -7.90 6.45
C GLY A 306 1.77 -6.59 6.35
N PRO A 307 0.52 -6.62 5.85
CA PRO A 307 -0.25 -5.41 5.62
C PRO A 307 -0.53 -4.64 6.91
N HIS A 308 -0.64 -3.31 6.79
CA HIS A 308 -1.10 -2.45 7.86
C HIS A 308 -2.62 -2.53 7.98
N TYR A 309 -3.14 -3.17 9.01
CA TYR A 309 -4.60 -3.30 9.23
C TYR A 309 -5.27 -1.98 9.58
N ASP A 310 -4.59 -1.12 10.30
CA ASP A 310 -5.09 0.15 10.82
C ASP A 310 -5.52 1.14 9.73
N ILE A 311 -4.93 1.06 8.52
CA ILE A 311 -5.39 1.88 7.39
C ILE A 311 -6.81 1.50 6.93
N HIS A 312 -7.23 0.26 7.20
CA HIS A 312 -8.55 -0.26 6.89
C HIS A 312 -9.58 0.04 7.98
N ILE A 313 -9.15 0.35 9.22
CA ILE A 313 -10.03 0.67 10.35
C ILE A 313 -10.29 2.18 10.37
N ARG A 314 -11.49 2.60 9.97
CA ARG A 314 -11.86 4.01 9.76
C ARG A 314 -12.97 4.49 10.71
N LYS A 315 -13.10 5.83 10.83
CA LYS A 315 -14.02 6.47 11.78
C LYS A 315 -15.48 6.02 11.60
N ASN A 316 -15.97 5.87 10.39
CA ASN A 316 -17.37 5.59 10.10
C ASN A 316 -17.75 4.10 10.05
N ASN A 317 -16.76 3.18 9.92
CA ASN A 317 -16.97 1.72 9.89
C ASN A 317 -16.00 0.97 10.79
N LYS A 318 -15.49 1.65 11.83
CA LYS A 318 -14.43 1.11 12.70
C LYS A 318 -14.74 -0.27 13.24
N MET A 319 -15.97 -0.43 13.75
CA MET A 319 -16.37 -1.66 14.42
C MET A 319 -16.55 -2.81 13.45
N LEU A 320 -17.17 -2.56 12.29
CA LEU A 320 -17.45 -3.62 11.32
C LEU A 320 -16.15 -4.21 10.75
N ILE A 321 -15.22 -3.36 10.31
CA ILE A 321 -13.95 -3.82 9.72
C ILE A 321 -13.03 -4.38 10.80
N ALA A 322 -12.94 -3.73 11.97
CA ALA A 322 -12.17 -4.26 13.08
C ALA A 322 -12.66 -5.65 13.52
N ASN A 323 -13.97 -5.85 13.64
CA ASN A 323 -14.54 -7.15 13.98
C ASN A 323 -14.24 -8.21 12.90
N LYS A 324 -14.36 -7.86 11.62
CA LYS A 324 -14.00 -8.79 10.53
C LYS A 324 -12.52 -9.21 10.61
N ILE A 325 -11.61 -8.25 10.80
CA ILE A 325 -10.18 -8.52 10.93
C ILE A 325 -9.94 -9.45 12.12
N VAL A 326 -10.52 -9.12 13.27
CA VAL A 326 -10.37 -9.90 14.49
C VAL A 326 -10.91 -11.32 14.33
N THR A 327 -12.11 -11.47 13.78
CA THR A 327 -12.73 -12.78 13.54
C THR A 327 -11.87 -13.64 12.60
N GLU A 328 -11.37 -13.07 11.50
CA GLU A 328 -10.56 -13.87 10.56
C GLU A 328 -9.18 -14.20 11.13
N LEU A 329 -8.60 -13.34 11.95
CA LEU A 329 -7.38 -13.68 12.69
C LEU A 329 -7.64 -14.78 13.71
N ASP A 330 -8.75 -14.75 14.41
CA ASP A 330 -9.18 -15.78 15.38
C ASP A 330 -9.34 -17.13 14.69
N ASN A 331 -10.13 -17.18 13.63
CA ASN A 331 -10.32 -18.39 12.83
C ASN A 331 -8.99 -18.95 12.29
N TYR A 332 -8.08 -18.09 11.91
CA TYR A 332 -6.76 -18.48 11.40
C TYR A 332 -5.89 -19.08 12.52
N TYR A 333 -5.88 -18.47 13.71
CA TYR A 333 -5.15 -19.01 14.87
C TYR A 333 -5.65 -20.37 15.29
N ASP A 334 -6.95 -20.58 15.33
CA ASP A 334 -7.52 -21.90 15.63
C ASP A 334 -7.07 -22.97 14.63
N THR A 335 -6.74 -22.58 13.41
CA THR A 335 -6.22 -23.50 12.38
C THR A 335 -4.74 -23.82 12.56
N ILE A 336 -3.92 -22.84 13.01
CA ILE A 336 -2.48 -23.04 13.21
C ILE A 336 -2.19 -23.86 14.47
N PHE A 337 -3.02 -23.74 15.50
CA PHE A 337 -2.78 -24.32 16.82
C PHE A 337 -3.60 -25.57 17.11
N LYS A 338 -4.29 -26.11 16.12
CA LYS A 338 -4.87 -27.45 16.17
C LYS A 338 -3.84 -28.48 15.74
#